data_fa4f6f3d80cd870ae10df4ab8bc0c430
#
_entry.id   fa4f6f3d80cd870ae10df4ab8bc0c430
#
_cell.length_a   1.000
_cell.length_b   1.000
_cell.length_c   1.000
_cell.angle_alpha   90.00
_cell.angle_beta   90.00
_cell.angle_gamma   90.00
#
_symmetry.space_group_name_H-M   'P 1'
#
loop_
_entity.id
_entity.type
_entity.pdbx_description
1 polymer ?
#
loop_
_entity_poly.entity_id
_entity_poly.type
_entity_poly.pdbx_seq_one_letter_code
_entity_poly.pdbx_strand_id
1 'polypeptide(L)'
;PKPQMIKIRKINAMVLAIDIGNTNIVLGCCRGETVLFRERVSTVHTSTVLEYAAILRTAFEMNRIDPADIHGAIISSVVPPVTSTMKAAVQKYLHVAPLVVGPGIKTGLRIQIDNPAQLGSDLVVDAVAGIHNYPLPQIIIDMGTATTVSVIDRGGNYRGGMILPGAVVSSDSLISRTAQLQKVAFEVPKSLIGTNTIDCMKSGI
;
A
#
# COMPACT_ATOMS: atom_id res chain seq x y z
N PRO A 1 9.47 30.08 12.98
CA PRO A 1 9.83 29.54 11.68
C PRO A 1 8.59 28.92 11.06
N LYS A 2 8.15 29.47 9.91
CA LYS A 2 7.01 28.92 9.16
C LYS A 2 7.43 27.56 8.59
N PRO A 3 6.59 26.51 8.67
CA PRO A 3 6.92 25.23 8.07
C PRO A 3 7.00 25.40 6.54
N GLN A 4 8.12 24.99 5.96
CA GLN A 4 8.27 24.92 4.51
C GLN A 4 7.28 23.88 3.96
N MET A 5 6.22 24.35 3.33
CA MET A 5 5.46 23.54 2.40
C MET A 5 6.37 23.27 1.20
N ILE A 6 6.76 22.02 1.00
CA ILE A 6 7.44 21.61 -0.21
C ILE A 6 6.42 21.74 -1.35
N LYS A 7 6.45 22.90 -2.03
CA LYS A 7 5.75 23.10 -3.30
C LYS A 7 6.48 22.27 -4.35
N ILE A 8 6.09 21.01 -4.57
CA ILE A 8 6.43 20.28 -5.77
C ILE A 8 5.59 20.89 -6.91
N ARG A 9 5.98 22.10 -7.33
CA ARG A 9 5.51 22.73 -8.57
C ARG A 9 6.54 22.50 -9.69
N LYS A 10 6.76 21.24 -10.06
CA LYS A 10 7.25 20.89 -11.40
C LYS A 10 6.26 19.91 -11.98
N ILE A 11 5.45 20.40 -12.91
CA ILE A 11 4.41 19.66 -13.65
C ILE A 11 4.96 18.40 -14.34
N ASN A 12 6.29 18.18 -14.34
CA ASN A 12 6.98 17.04 -14.94
C ASN A 12 7.96 16.30 -14.01
N ALA A 13 7.90 16.52 -12.68
CA ALA A 13 8.80 15.81 -11.77
C ALA A 13 8.41 14.31 -11.71
N MET A 14 9.40 13.43 -11.91
CA MET A 14 9.20 12.00 -11.66
C MET A 14 9.44 11.69 -10.19
N VAL A 15 8.53 10.91 -9.62
CA VAL A 15 8.56 10.50 -8.22
C VAL A 15 8.42 8.99 -8.14
N LEU A 16 9.28 8.36 -7.36
CA LEU A 16 9.14 6.96 -6.98
C LEU A 16 8.25 6.87 -5.74
N ALA A 17 7.12 6.19 -5.87
CA ALA A 17 6.23 5.84 -4.76
C ALA A 17 6.45 4.36 -4.39
N ILE A 18 6.62 4.09 -3.11
CA ILE A 18 6.85 2.73 -2.58
C ILE A 18 5.82 2.48 -1.49
N ASP A 19 5.06 1.42 -1.64
CA ASP A 19 4.16 0.92 -0.59
C ASP A 19 4.68 -0.42 -0.08
N ILE A 20 4.96 -0.50 1.23
CA ILE A 20 5.55 -1.66 1.89
C ILE A 20 4.51 -2.29 2.81
N GLY A 21 3.82 -3.29 2.30
CA GLY A 21 2.93 -4.15 3.07
C GLY A 21 3.65 -5.36 3.68
N ASN A 22 2.96 -6.10 4.54
CA ASN A 22 3.49 -7.30 5.19
C ASN A 22 3.85 -8.43 4.20
N THR A 23 3.14 -8.53 3.08
CA THR A 23 3.30 -9.60 2.09
C THR A 23 4.00 -9.13 0.82
N ASN A 24 3.69 -7.91 0.37
CA ASN A 24 4.20 -7.38 -0.89
C ASN A 24 4.69 -5.95 -0.73
N ILE A 25 5.65 -5.59 -1.55
CA ILE A 25 6.09 -4.22 -1.79
C ILE A 25 5.64 -3.84 -3.20
N VAL A 26 5.00 -2.70 -3.35
CA VAL A 26 4.63 -2.13 -4.64
C VAL A 26 5.53 -0.92 -4.92
N LEU A 27 6.16 -0.93 -6.10
CA LEU A 27 6.99 0.15 -6.61
C LEU A 27 6.22 0.84 -7.73
N GLY A 28 5.99 2.13 -7.62
CA GLY A 28 5.32 2.92 -8.65
C GLY A 28 6.17 4.14 -9.04
N CYS A 29 6.37 4.36 -10.33
CA CYS A 29 6.98 5.59 -10.81
C CYS A 29 5.91 6.46 -11.46
N CYS A 30 5.79 7.71 -10.99
CA CYS A 30 4.78 8.64 -11.45
C CYS A 30 5.42 9.90 -12.02
N ARG A 31 4.82 10.43 -13.10
CA ARG A 31 5.10 11.76 -13.64
C ARG A 31 3.81 12.58 -13.61
N GLY A 32 3.72 13.49 -12.63
CA GLY A 32 2.43 14.14 -12.33
C GLY A 32 1.38 13.10 -11.93
N GLU A 33 0.27 13.05 -12.65
CA GLU A 33 -0.82 12.08 -12.42
C GLU A 33 -0.67 10.78 -13.23
N THR A 34 0.35 10.68 -14.08
CA THR A 34 0.57 9.50 -14.93
C THR A 34 1.47 8.51 -14.21
N VAL A 35 0.99 7.28 -14.04
CA VAL A 35 1.78 6.14 -13.58
C VAL A 35 2.55 5.57 -14.78
N LEU A 36 3.88 5.65 -14.73
CA LEU A 36 4.77 5.18 -15.80
C LEU A 36 4.99 3.68 -15.72
N PHE A 37 5.18 3.17 -14.50
CA PHE A 37 5.19 1.74 -14.22
C PHE A 37 4.66 1.45 -12.81
N ARG A 38 4.28 0.19 -12.62
CA ARG A 38 3.96 -0.39 -11.30
C ARG A 38 4.47 -1.82 -11.26
N GLU A 39 5.40 -2.09 -10.36
CA GLU A 39 5.97 -3.40 -10.12
C GLU A 39 5.64 -3.87 -8.71
N ARG A 40 5.55 -5.18 -8.54
CA ARG A 40 5.28 -5.81 -7.25
C ARG A 40 6.33 -6.86 -6.96
N VAL A 41 6.87 -6.83 -5.74
CA VAL A 41 7.79 -7.84 -5.24
C VAL A 41 7.35 -8.32 -3.87
N SER A 42 7.78 -9.50 -3.46
CA SER A 42 7.49 -10.02 -2.12
C SER A 42 8.23 -9.22 -1.05
N THR A 43 7.59 -9.02 0.10
CA THR A 43 8.25 -8.45 1.28
C THR A 43 9.13 -9.49 1.93
N VAL A 44 10.45 -9.29 1.88
CA VAL A 44 11.43 -10.15 2.54
C VAL A 44 12.07 -9.38 3.67
N HIS A 45 11.74 -9.75 4.91
CA HIS A 45 12.15 -9.03 6.12
C HIS A 45 13.67 -9.03 6.37
N THR A 46 14.38 -10.00 5.80
CA THR A 46 15.83 -10.19 5.93
C THR A 46 16.63 -9.60 4.78
N SER A 47 15.97 -9.04 3.76
CA SER A 47 16.65 -8.44 2.62
C SER A 47 17.55 -7.27 3.03
N THR A 48 18.71 -7.24 2.41
CA THR A 48 19.74 -6.23 2.62
C THR A 48 19.51 -4.98 1.77
N VAL A 49 20.23 -3.91 2.08
CA VAL A 49 20.21 -2.67 1.28
C VAL A 49 20.61 -2.93 -0.19
N LEU A 50 21.57 -3.85 -0.41
CA LEU A 50 22.01 -4.18 -1.78
C LEU A 50 20.93 -4.91 -2.57
N GLU A 51 20.22 -5.86 -1.95
CA GLU A 51 19.13 -6.59 -2.60
C GLU A 51 17.99 -5.67 -3.01
N TYR A 52 17.54 -4.77 -2.12
CA TYR A 52 16.52 -3.79 -2.49
C TYR A 52 17.03 -2.77 -3.53
N ALA A 53 18.29 -2.37 -3.49
CA ALA A 53 18.86 -1.51 -4.53
C ALA A 53 18.92 -2.24 -5.90
N ALA A 54 19.22 -3.54 -5.91
CA ALA A 54 19.19 -4.35 -7.13
C ALA A 54 17.76 -4.51 -7.67
N ILE A 55 16.77 -4.70 -6.80
CA ILE A 55 15.35 -4.73 -7.18
C ILE A 55 14.93 -3.41 -7.81
N LEU A 56 15.27 -2.29 -7.19
CA LEU A 56 15.00 -0.96 -7.75
C LEU A 56 15.64 -0.80 -9.12
N ARG A 57 16.95 -1.14 -9.25
CA ARG A 57 17.65 -1.07 -10.53
C ARG A 57 16.93 -1.90 -11.60
N THR A 58 16.59 -3.13 -11.29
CA THR A 58 15.88 -4.03 -12.23
C THR A 58 14.55 -3.44 -12.66
N ALA A 59 13.75 -2.89 -11.71
CA ALA A 59 12.48 -2.26 -12.03
C ALA A 59 12.65 -1.07 -12.99
N PHE A 60 13.65 -0.23 -12.78
CA PHE A 60 13.93 0.91 -13.64
C PHE A 60 14.43 0.49 -15.03
N GLU A 61 15.37 -0.48 -15.09
CA GLU A 61 15.91 -1.00 -16.36
C GLU A 61 14.80 -1.67 -17.21
N MET A 62 13.97 -2.52 -16.60
CA MET A 62 12.87 -3.21 -17.30
C MET A 62 11.84 -2.22 -17.88
N ASN A 63 11.60 -1.11 -17.18
CA ASN A 63 10.64 -0.10 -17.59
C ASN A 63 11.28 1.07 -18.37
N ARG A 64 12.58 0.99 -18.67
CA ARG A 64 13.35 1.99 -19.45
C ARG A 64 13.25 3.41 -18.89
N ILE A 65 13.26 3.52 -17.56
CA ILE A 65 13.29 4.82 -16.86
C ILE A 65 14.72 5.10 -16.41
N ASP A 66 15.23 6.28 -16.75
CA ASP A 66 16.54 6.71 -16.25
C ASP A 66 16.40 7.10 -14.75
N PRO A 67 17.18 6.48 -13.85
CA PRO A 67 17.20 6.85 -12.43
C PRO A 67 17.52 8.33 -12.20
N ALA A 68 18.29 8.96 -13.10
CA ALA A 68 18.64 10.39 -13.00
C ALA A 68 17.43 11.32 -13.15
N ASP A 69 16.35 10.86 -13.75
CA ASP A 69 15.10 11.63 -13.91
C ASP A 69 14.25 11.63 -12.62
N ILE A 70 14.60 10.86 -11.61
CA ILE A 70 13.85 10.79 -10.35
C ILE A 70 14.20 11.98 -9.46
N HIS A 71 13.21 12.82 -9.21
CA HIS A 71 13.35 14.03 -8.42
C HIS A 71 13.03 13.86 -6.94
N GLY A 72 12.38 12.75 -6.57
CA GLY A 72 12.00 12.44 -5.21
C GLY A 72 11.44 11.04 -5.06
N ALA A 73 11.34 10.59 -3.81
CA ALA A 73 10.70 9.32 -3.49
C ALA A 73 9.84 9.46 -2.23
N ILE A 74 8.78 8.67 -2.16
CA ILE A 74 7.90 8.57 -0.99
C ILE A 74 7.68 7.11 -0.65
N ILE A 75 7.68 6.81 0.64
CA ILE A 75 7.49 5.45 1.18
C ILE A 75 6.28 5.48 2.13
N SER A 76 5.27 4.69 1.84
CA SER A 76 4.26 4.23 2.79
C SER A 76 4.70 2.86 3.30
N SER A 77 4.60 2.59 4.60
CA SER A 77 5.04 1.30 5.13
C SER A 77 4.39 0.96 6.46
N VAL A 78 4.00 -0.30 6.60
CA VAL A 78 3.57 -0.93 7.85
C VAL A 78 4.60 -1.95 8.38
N VAL A 79 5.83 -1.95 7.81
CA VAL A 79 6.90 -2.89 8.15
C VAL A 79 8.19 -2.13 8.51
N PRO A 80 8.34 -1.62 9.75
CA PRO A 80 9.45 -0.75 10.14
C PRO A 80 10.87 -1.26 9.80
N PRO A 81 11.21 -2.55 10.00
CA PRO A 81 12.54 -3.05 9.63
C PRO A 81 12.86 -2.90 8.14
N VAL A 82 11.88 -3.23 7.28
CA VAL A 82 12.01 -3.11 5.82
C VAL A 82 12.05 -1.65 5.39
N THR A 83 11.30 -0.77 6.07
CA THR A 83 11.30 0.67 5.79
C THR A 83 12.70 1.26 5.86
N SER A 84 13.45 0.95 6.91
CA SER A 84 14.81 1.47 7.12
C SER A 84 15.74 0.98 6.02
N THR A 85 15.67 -0.30 5.65
CA THR A 85 16.49 -0.91 4.60
C THR A 85 16.15 -0.34 3.22
N MET A 86 14.85 -0.21 2.91
CA MET A 86 14.39 0.37 1.64
C MET A 86 14.77 1.85 1.52
N LYS A 87 14.65 2.62 2.60
CA LYS A 87 15.11 4.02 2.63
C LYS A 87 16.58 4.13 2.25
N ALA A 88 17.45 3.29 2.83
CA ALA A 88 18.87 3.25 2.51
C ALA A 88 19.13 2.79 1.06
N ALA A 89 18.34 1.83 0.55
CA ALA A 89 18.44 1.37 -0.84
C ALA A 89 18.07 2.47 -1.85
N VAL A 90 16.99 3.22 -1.59
CA VAL A 90 16.59 4.38 -2.40
C VAL A 90 17.69 5.44 -2.41
N GLN A 91 18.23 5.80 -1.24
CA GLN A 91 19.31 6.77 -1.15
C GLN A 91 20.57 6.30 -1.90
N LYS A 92 20.91 5.01 -1.78
CA LYS A 92 22.08 4.42 -2.45
C LYS A 92 21.95 4.40 -3.97
N TYR A 93 20.78 4.07 -4.49
CA TYR A 93 20.59 3.87 -5.93
C TYR A 93 20.16 5.14 -6.66
N LEU A 94 19.23 5.93 -6.10
CA LEU A 94 18.66 7.11 -6.74
C LEU A 94 19.30 8.43 -6.27
N HIS A 95 20.13 8.39 -5.23
CA HIS A 95 20.72 9.58 -4.60
C HIS A 95 19.71 10.61 -4.10
N VAL A 96 18.46 10.20 -3.85
CA VAL A 96 17.39 11.02 -3.26
C VAL A 96 17.02 10.53 -1.88
N ALA A 97 16.71 11.45 -0.96
CA ALA A 97 16.21 11.10 0.37
C ALA A 97 14.68 10.88 0.28
N PRO A 98 14.17 9.67 0.51
CA PRO A 98 12.73 9.43 0.45
C PRO A 98 12.02 10.04 1.65
N LEU A 99 10.82 10.60 1.41
CA LEU A 99 9.87 10.95 2.45
C LEU A 99 9.18 9.67 2.93
N VAL A 100 9.13 9.44 4.24
CA VAL A 100 8.40 8.30 4.81
C VAL A 100 7.10 8.81 5.41
N VAL A 101 5.96 8.27 4.95
CA VAL A 101 4.64 8.61 5.47
C VAL A 101 4.51 8.11 6.91
N GLY A 102 4.12 8.99 7.82
CA GLY A 102 3.97 8.65 9.22
C GLY A 102 3.60 9.86 10.07
N PRO A 103 3.57 9.71 11.40
CA PRO A 103 3.25 10.80 12.31
C PRO A 103 4.11 12.05 12.05
N GLY A 104 3.46 13.20 11.97
CA GLY A 104 4.12 14.49 11.70
C GLY A 104 4.18 14.91 10.23
N ILE A 105 3.90 14.01 9.28
CA ILE A 105 3.78 14.38 7.86
C ILE A 105 2.42 15.06 7.63
N LYS A 106 2.44 16.24 7.02
CA LYS A 106 1.23 16.96 6.65
C LYS A 106 0.65 16.43 5.35
N THR A 107 -0.24 15.48 5.44
CA THR A 107 -0.95 14.88 4.29
C THR A 107 -2.18 15.68 3.87
N GLY A 108 -2.66 16.61 4.71
CA GLY A 108 -3.93 17.29 4.54
C GLY A 108 -5.13 16.52 5.09
N LEU A 109 -4.98 15.25 5.42
CA LEU A 109 -6.02 14.42 6.02
C LEU A 109 -6.26 14.82 7.48
N ARG A 110 -7.51 15.08 7.83
CA ARG A 110 -7.95 15.23 9.23
C ARG A 110 -8.34 13.89 9.79
N ILE A 111 -7.56 13.37 10.71
CA ILE A 111 -7.79 12.07 11.35
C ILE A 111 -8.53 12.31 12.66
N GLN A 112 -9.76 11.82 12.76
CA GLN A 112 -10.66 12.01 13.91
C GLN A 112 -10.99 10.63 14.53
N ILE A 113 -9.95 9.99 15.05
CA ILE A 113 -10.02 8.77 15.86
C ILE A 113 -9.33 9.02 17.20
N ASP A 114 -9.50 8.12 18.16
CA ASP A 114 -9.00 8.29 19.54
C ASP A 114 -7.49 8.53 19.60
N ASN A 115 -6.72 7.78 18.79
CA ASN A 115 -5.27 7.96 18.70
C ASN A 115 -4.82 8.05 17.22
N PRO A 116 -4.75 9.26 16.65
CA PRO A 116 -4.35 9.46 15.24
C PRO A 116 -2.97 8.92 14.89
N ALA A 117 -2.04 8.80 15.86
CA ALA A 117 -0.70 8.30 15.63
C ALA A 117 -0.64 6.78 15.38
N GLN A 118 -1.70 6.06 15.71
CA GLN A 118 -1.82 4.61 15.46
C GLN A 118 -2.38 4.27 14.08
N LEU A 119 -2.86 5.26 13.33
CA LEU A 119 -3.36 4.99 11.98
C LEU A 119 -2.21 4.57 11.07
N GLY A 120 -2.35 3.41 10.45
CA GLY A 120 -1.39 2.89 9.49
C GLY A 120 -1.15 3.85 8.32
N SER A 121 0.07 3.91 7.82
CA SER A 121 0.40 4.77 6.69
C SER A 121 -0.34 4.38 5.41
N ASP A 122 -0.62 3.10 5.21
CA ASP A 122 -1.46 2.55 4.14
C ASP A 122 -2.85 3.17 4.16
N LEU A 123 -3.54 3.15 5.29
CA LEU A 123 -4.87 3.76 5.45
C LEU A 123 -4.85 5.28 5.24
N VAL A 124 -3.74 5.94 5.61
CA VAL A 124 -3.56 7.38 5.38
C VAL A 124 -3.44 7.67 3.89
N VAL A 125 -2.62 6.93 3.14
CA VAL A 125 -2.42 7.20 1.70
C VAL A 125 -3.66 6.84 0.90
N ASP A 126 -4.37 5.78 1.26
CA ASP A 126 -5.65 5.40 0.66
C ASP A 126 -6.72 6.48 0.86
N ALA A 127 -6.84 7.00 2.09
CA ALA A 127 -7.78 8.07 2.39
C ALA A 127 -7.45 9.34 1.60
N VAL A 128 -6.18 9.74 1.53
CA VAL A 128 -5.74 10.91 0.75
C VAL A 128 -6.04 10.71 -0.74
N ALA A 129 -5.73 9.54 -1.29
CA ALA A 129 -6.02 9.21 -2.68
C ALA A 129 -7.53 9.19 -2.96
N GLY A 130 -8.31 8.59 -2.05
CA GLY A 130 -9.77 8.55 -2.13
C GLY A 130 -10.40 9.94 -2.16
N ILE A 131 -10.01 10.81 -1.23
CA ILE A 131 -10.51 12.20 -1.15
C ILE A 131 -10.17 13.00 -2.42
N HIS A 132 -9.01 12.74 -3.01
CA HIS A 132 -8.56 13.45 -4.22
C HIS A 132 -9.32 13.00 -5.47
N ASN A 133 -9.65 11.72 -5.58
CA ASN A 133 -10.14 11.12 -6.83
C ASN A 133 -11.66 10.85 -6.85
N TYR A 134 -12.33 10.83 -5.71
CA TYR A 134 -13.72 10.40 -5.61
C TYR A 134 -14.56 11.36 -4.77
N PRO A 135 -15.89 11.43 -5.00
CA PRO A 135 -16.77 12.29 -4.23
C PRO A 135 -16.92 11.82 -2.77
N LEU A 136 -17.18 12.78 -1.88
CA LEU A 136 -17.44 12.55 -0.46
C LEU A 136 -18.96 12.51 -0.17
N PRO A 137 -19.44 11.78 0.85
CA PRO A 137 -18.67 10.88 1.73
C PRO A 137 -18.32 9.58 1.02
N GLN A 138 -17.33 8.84 1.57
CA GLN A 138 -16.90 7.57 0.94
C GLN A 138 -16.52 6.52 1.97
N ILE A 139 -16.63 5.27 1.55
CA ILE A 139 -16.06 4.11 2.22
C ILE A 139 -14.98 3.56 1.30
N ILE A 140 -13.77 3.37 1.86
CA ILE A 140 -12.63 2.80 1.15
C ILE A 140 -12.44 1.38 1.68
N ILE A 141 -12.40 0.41 0.77
CA ILE A 141 -12.15 -0.99 1.10
C ILE A 141 -10.83 -1.37 0.43
N ASP A 142 -9.83 -1.71 1.24
CA ASP A 142 -8.57 -2.30 0.78
C ASP A 142 -8.56 -3.79 1.09
N MET A 143 -8.37 -4.61 0.06
CA MET A 143 -8.40 -6.07 0.14
C MET A 143 -6.99 -6.63 0.05
N GLY A 144 -6.30 -6.63 1.18
CA GLY A 144 -4.93 -7.12 1.32
C GLY A 144 -4.80 -8.38 2.19
N THR A 145 -3.70 -8.48 2.90
CA THR A 145 -3.48 -9.50 3.96
C THR A 145 -4.54 -9.39 5.05
N ALA A 146 -4.87 -8.18 5.45
CA ALA A 146 -6.12 -7.83 6.12
C ALA A 146 -7.03 -7.13 5.09
N THR A 147 -8.34 -7.26 5.24
CA THR A 147 -9.29 -6.40 4.56
C THR A 147 -9.61 -5.24 5.49
N THR A 148 -9.31 -4.02 5.07
CA THR A 148 -9.63 -2.82 5.85
C THR A 148 -10.80 -2.07 5.21
N VAL A 149 -11.62 -1.46 6.06
CA VAL A 149 -12.73 -0.60 5.64
C VAL A 149 -12.55 0.74 6.34
N SER A 150 -12.34 1.80 5.59
CA SER A 150 -12.13 3.16 6.09
C SER A 150 -13.32 4.05 5.76
N VAL A 151 -13.74 4.87 6.73
CA VAL A 151 -14.88 5.80 6.58
C VAL A 151 -14.37 7.22 6.51
N ILE A 152 -14.68 7.89 5.39
CA ILE A 152 -14.42 9.33 5.18
C ILE A 152 -15.74 10.07 5.13
N ASP A 153 -15.91 11.06 5.99
CA ASP A 153 -17.14 11.84 6.07
C ASP A 153 -17.25 12.90 4.95
N ARG A 154 -18.38 13.62 4.91
CA ARG A 154 -18.62 14.69 3.94
C ARG A 154 -17.61 15.84 4.01
N GLY A 155 -16.96 16.02 5.15
CA GLY A 155 -15.93 17.05 5.36
C GLY A 155 -14.53 16.59 4.98
N GLY A 156 -14.36 15.36 4.45
CA GLY A 156 -13.05 14.77 4.15
C GLY A 156 -12.26 14.35 5.40
N ASN A 157 -12.96 14.09 6.52
CA ASN A 157 -12.30 13.64 7.75
C ASN A 157 -12.32 12.12 7.82
N TYR A 158 -11.20 11.52 8.20
CA TYR A 158 -11.10 10.10 8.52
C TYR A 158 -11.78 9.84 9.87
N ARG A 159 -12.86 9.05 9.87
CA ARG A 159 -13.72 8.82 11.05
C ARG A 159 -13.42 7.52 11.79
N GLY A 160 -12.67 6.63 11.18
CA GLY A 160 -12.40 5.29 11.69
C GLY A 160 -12.64 4.22 10.64
N GLY A 161 -12.61 2.97 11.05
CA GLY A 161 -12.77 1.86 10.13
C GLY A 161 -12.92 0.52 10.81
N MET A 162 -12.86 -0.54 10.00
CA MET A 162 -12.86 -1.93 10.43
C MET A 162 -11.65 -2.64 9.85
N ILE A 163 -11.14 -3.62 10.57
CA ILE A 163 -10.07 -4.50 10.12
C ILE A 163 -10.61 -5.93 10.21
N LEU A 164 -10.65 -6.60 9.06
CA LEU A 164 -11.11 -7.97 8.92
C LEU A 164 -9.95 -8.84 8.41
N PRO A 165 -9.98 -10.16 8.63
CA PRO A 165 -9.05 -11.06 7.95
C PRO A 165 -9.22 -10.93 6.44
N GLY A 166 -8.09 -10.87 5.71
CA GLY A 166 -8.13 -10.94 4.25
C GLY A 166 -8.53 -12.33 3.75
N ALA A 167 -8.90 -12.44 2.47
CA ALA A 167 -9.41 -13.69 1.89
C ALA A 167 -8.46 -14.88 2.09
N VAL A 168 -7.16 -14.68 1.86
CA VAL A 168 -6.15 -15.74 2.06
C VAL A 168 -6.06 -16.16 3.52
N VAL A 169 -6.01 -15.21 4.45
CA VAL A 169 -5.94 -15.46 5.89
C VAL A 169 -7.19 -16.20 6.37
N SER A 170 -8.37 -15.79 5.88
CA SER A 170 -9.64 -16.45 6.19
C SER A 170 -9.64 -17.90 5.71
N SER A 171 -9.25 -18.14 4.45
CA SER A 171 -9.15 -19.48 3.88
C SER A 171 -8.16 -20.36 4.65
N ASP A 172 -6.94 -19.88 4.88
CA ASP A 172 -5.90 -20.63 5.59
C ASP A 172 -6.32 -20.94 7.05
N SER A 173 -7.02 -20.01 7.70
CA SER A 173 -7.55 -20.25 9.05
C SER A 173 -8.62 -21.35 9.08
N LEU A 174 -9.54 -21.37 8.10
CA LEU A 174 -10.54 -22.43 7.97
C LEU A 174 -9.88 -23.77 7.77
N ILE A 175 -8.94 -23.88 6.83
CA ILE A 175 -8.24 -25.13 6.49
C ILE A 175 -7.44 -25.64 7.67
N SER A 176 -6.72 -24.77 8.37
CA SER A 176 -5.87 -25.18 9.51
C SER A 176 -6.64 -25.60 10.76
N ARG A 177 -7.90 -25.20 10.88
CA ARG A 177 -8.74 -25.45 12.07
C ARG A 177 -9.85 -26.45 11.86
N THR A 178 -9.95 -27.05 10.67
CA THR A 178 -10.99 -28.04 10.34
C THR A 178 -10.36 -29.28 9.71
N ALA A 179 -10.94 -30.46 10.00
CA ALA A 179 -10.39 -31.72 9.53
C ALA A 179 -10.75 -32.05 8.06
N GLN A 180 -11.78 -31.43 7.51
CA GLN A 180 -12.33 -31.82 6.20
C GLN A 180 -12.27 -30.74 5.14
N LEU A 181 -11.96 -29.48 5.51
CA LEU A 181 -11.85 -28.40 4.53
C LEU A 181 -10.46 -28.43 3.89
N GLN A 182 -10.44 -28.31 2.56
CA GLN A 182 -9.21 -28.34 1.77
C GLN A 182 -8.98 -26.99 1.07
N LYS A 183 -7.76 -26.75 0.63
CA LYS A 183 -7.42 -25.52 -0.09
C LYS A 183 -8.20 -25.44 -1.39
N VAL A 184 -8.86 -24.30 -1.60
CA VAL A 184 -9.60 -23.96 -2.82
C VAL A 184 -8.92 -22.81 -3.56
N ALA A 185 -9.07 -22.79 -4.89
CA ALA A 185 -8.61 -21.64 -5.68
C ALA A 185 -9.54 -20.43 -5.45
N PHE A 186 -8.96 -19.23 -5.42
CA PHE A 186 -9.72 -17.99 -5.41
C PHE A 186 -10.27 -17.72 -6.82
N GLU A 187 -11.48 -18.17 -7.05
CA GLU A 187 -12.20 -18.05 -8.31
C GLU A 187 -13.63 -17.63 -8.03
N VAL A 188 -14.24 -16.97 -9.00
CA VAL A 188 -15.66 -16.65 -8.90
C VAL A 188 -16.48 -17.93 -8.76
N PRO A 189 -17.31 -18.08 -7.70
CA PRO A 189 -18.11 -19.26 -7.52
C PRO A 189 -19.17 -19.37 -8.63
N LYS A 190 -19.61 -20.60 -8.96
CA LYS A 190 -20.66 -20.84 -9.96
C LYS A 190 -21.99 -20.23 -9.56
N SER A 191 -22.26 -20.18 -8.26
CA SER A 191 -23.47 -19.56 -7.67
C SER A 191 -23.13 -19.02 -6.29
N LEU A 192 -23.90 -18.03 -5.84
CA LEU A 192 -23.75 -17.45 -4.50
C LEU A 192 -23.99 -18.51 -3.39
N ILE A 193 -24.89 -19.44 -3.63
CA ILE A 193 -25.13 -20.57 -2.73
C ILE A 193 -24.50 -21.81 -3.33
N GLY A 194 -23.40 -22.27 -2.72
CA GLY A 194 -22.72 -23.50 -3.13
C GLY A 194 -23.52 -24.74 -2.73
N THR A 195 -23.44 -25.81 -3.57
CA THR A 195 -24.10 -27.09 -3.33
C THR A 195 -23.13 -28.22 -3.01
N ASN A 196 -21.85 -27.91 -2.90
CA ASN A 196 -20.78 -28.79 -2.44
C ASN A 196 -19.76 -27.98 -1.65
N THR A 197 -18.90 -28.65 -0.86
CA THR A 197 -17.95 -28.00 0.04
C THR A 197 -17.03 -26.99 -0.67
N ILE A 198 -16.54 -27.32 -1.87
CA ILE A 198 -15.62 -26.46 -2.64
C ILE A 198 -16.33 -25.17 -3.03
N ASP A 199 -17.52 -25.27 -3.63
CA ASP A 199 -18.29 -24.09 -4.06
C ASP A 199 -18.78 -23.27 -2.85
N CYS A 200 -19.14 -23.91 -1.73
CA CYS A 200 -19.47 -23.22 -0.47
C CYS A 200 -18.28 -22.41 0.06
N MET A 201 -17.07 -23.00 0.03
CA MET A 201 -15.86 -22.28 0.46
C MET A 201 -15.53 -21.12 -0.47
N LYS A 202 -15.61 -21.32 -1.80
CA LYS A 202 -15.38 -20.23 -2.79
C LYS A 202 -16.37 -19.10 -2.65
N SER A 203 -17.61 -19.40 -2.26
CA SER A 203 -18.66 -18.40 -2.09
C SER A 203 -18.59 -17.65 -0.76
N GLY A 204 -17.98 -18.27 0.26
CA GLY A 204 -17.88 -17.71 1.63
C GLY A 204 -16.61 -16.91 1.90
N ILE A 205 -15.63 -16.96 0.99
CA ILE A 205 -14.37 -16.23 1.05
C ILE A 205 -14.42 -14.99 0.15
#